data_c6061541457a8e8a778ca9369b69c0f1
#
_entry.id   c6061541457a8e8a778ca9369b69c0f1
#
_cell.length_a   1.000
_cell.length_b   1.000
_cell.length_c   1.000
_cell.angle_alpha   90.00
_cell.angle_beta   90.00
_cell.angle_gamma   90.00
#
_symmetry.space_group_name_H-M   'P 1'
#
loop_
_entity.id
_entity.type
_entity.pdbx_description
1 polymer ?
#
loop_
_entity_poly.entity_id
_entity_poly.type
_entity_poly.pdbx_seq_one_letter_code
_entity_poly.pdbx_strand_id
1 'polypeptide(L)'
;FYPETHTYLYDGLMLQSVTQILGVKYKNDYASVPPAVLNNAAQRGTAVHKAIENYNNSGYDDGSEAVRNFKFLQSQYGFEVLDSELPLVIFKDDMPIACGRLDMTMLMDGETGIADIKTVSTLNKAMELMQNF
;
A
#
# COMPACT_ATOMS: atom_id res chain seq x y z
N PHE A 1 0.79 -6.80 14.06
CA PHE A 1 0.98 -5.42 13.61
C PHE A 1 0.24 -4.46 14.52
N TYR A 2 0.90 -3.43 14.96
CA TYR A 2 0.36 -2.36 15.81
C TYR A 2 0.20 -1.09 14.96
N PRO A 3 -1.04 -0.76 14.52
CA PRO A 3 -1.26 0.34 13.58
C PRO A 3 -0.85 1.71 14.11
N GLU A 4 -1.02 1.94 15.43
CA GLU A 4 -0.72 3.23 16.06
C GLU A 4 0.75 3.61 15.99
N THR A 5 1.62 2.61 15.98
CA THR A 5 3.09 2.79 15.99
C THR A 5 3.76 2.33 14.70
N HIS A 6 2.99 1.78 13.75
CA HIS A 6 3.51 1.08 12.56
C HIS A 6 4.56 0.02 12.89
N THR A 7 4.38 -0.68 14.03
CA THR A 7 5.33 -1.66 14.55
C THR A 7 4.86 -3.07 14.22
N TYR A 8 5.78 -3.89 13.79
CA TYR A 8 5.56 -5.31 13.53
C TYR A 8 6.26 -6.15 14.59
N LEU A 9 5.56 -7.16 15.09
CA LEU A 9 6.12 -8.17 15.97
C LEU A 9 6.17 -9.50 15.23
N TYR A 10 7.35 -10.08 15.09
CA TYR A 10 7.57 -11.38 14.49
C TYR A 10 8.39 -12.24 15.42
N ASP A 11 7.83 -13.37 15.88
CA ASP A 11 8.45 -14.31 16.82
C ASP A 11 9.09 -13.62 18.04
N GLY A 12 8.36 -12.67 18.63
CA GLY A 12 8.83 -11.88 19.78
C GLY A 12 9.81 -10.76 19.46
N LEU A 13 10.24 -10.61 18.21
CA LEU A 13 11.13 -9.53 17.76
C LEU A 13 10.33 -8.36 17.20
N MET A 14 10.68 -7.16 17.65
CA MET A 14 10.13 -5.92 17.08
C MET A 14 10.91 -5.56 15.82
N LEU A 15 10.21 -5.54 14.69
CA LEU A 15 10.80 -5.23 13.39
C LEU A 15 10.35 -3.88 12.87
N GLN A 16 11.28 -3.17 12.23
CA GLN A 16 10.96 -1.93 11.51
C GLN A 16 10.21 -2.23 10.21
N SER A 17 9.26 -1.36 9.87
CA SER A 17 8.63 -1.43 8.56
C SER A 17 9.57 -0.93 7.46
N VAL A 18 9.37 -1.44 6.24
CA VAL A 18 10.07 -0.93 5.04
C VAL A 18 9.91 0.59 4.94
N THR A 19 8.71 1.11 5.19
CA THR A 19 8.44 2.55 5.17
C THR A 19 9.26 3.33 6.19
N GLN A 20 9.45 2.80 7.40
CA GLN A 20 10.31 3.43 8.41
C GLN A 20 11.77 3.45 7.97
N ILE A 21 12.27 2.34 7.41
CA ILE A 21 13.65 2.25 6.90
C ILE A 21 13.88 3.24 5.76
N LEU A 22 12.95 3.30 4.80
CA LEU A 22 13.01 4.24 3.68
C LEU A 22 12.86 5.70 4.15
N GLY A 23 12.06 5.95 5.17
CA GLY A 23 11.86 7.28 5.75
C GLY A 23 13.14 7.92 6.26
N VAL A 24 14.11 7.13 6.73
CA VAL A 24 15.44 7.63 7.12
C VAL A 24 16.20 8.18 5.90
N LYS A 25 16.10 7.49 4.75
CA LYS A 25 16.80 7.88 3.51
C LYS A 25 16.15 9.07 2.80
N TYR A 26 14.81 9.13 2.79
CA TYR A 26 14.03 10.11 2.02
C TYR A 26 13.39 11.20 2.88
N LYS A 27 13.86 11.38 4.11
CA LYS A 27 13.32 12.34 5.09
C LYS A 27 13.21 13.79 4.59
N ASN A 28 14.05 14.18 3.64
CA ASN A 28 14.11 15.55 3.13
C ASN A 28 13.21 15.81 1.92
N ASP A 29 12.66 14.80 1.25
CA ASP A 29 11.89 14.96 0.01
C ASP A 29 10.58 15.75 0.21
N TYR A 30 10.05 15.75 1.43
CA TYR A 30 8.82 16.45 1.80
C TYR A 30 9.03 17.65 2.72
N ALA A 31 10.28 18.04 2.96
CA ALA A 31 10.60 19.12 3.92
C ALA A 31 9.98 20.49 3.56
N SER A 32 9.72 20.72 2.26
CA SER A 32 9.10 21.95 1.75
C SER A 32 7.56 21.91 1.71
N VAL A 33 6.95 20.74 1.99
CA VAL A 33 5.49 20.58 1.92
C VAL A 33 4.88 20.89 3.28
N PRO A 34 3.85 21.78 3.37
CA PRO A 34 3.20 22.07 4.63
C PRO A 34 2.65 20.81 5.32
N PRO A 35 2.83 20.67 6.65
CA PRO A 35 2.38 19.47 7.38
C PRO A 35 0.89 19.15 7.20
N ALA A 36 0.03 20.15 7.09
CA ALA A 36 -1.40 19.98 6.86
C ALA A 36 -1.69 19.32 5.51
N VAL A 37 -0.93 19.66 4.46
CA VAL A 37 -1.06 19.06 3.12
C VAL A 37 -0.63 17.58 3.14
N LEU A 38 0.48 17.28 3.81
CA LEU A 38 0.96 15.91 3.97
C LEU A 38 -0.05 15.07 4.76
N ASN A 39 -0.59 15.60 5.83
CA ASN A 39 -1.56 14.91 6.68
C ASN A 39 -2.86 14.60 5.93
N ASN A 40 -3.38 15.57 5.18
CA ASN A 40 -4.57 15.37 4.36
C ASN A 40 -4.34 14.32 3.25
N ALA A 41 -3.16 14.33 2.62
CA ALA A 41 -2.81 13.33 1.62
C ALA A 41 -2.72 11.92 2.22
N ALA A 42 -2.09 11.79 3.40
CA ALA A 42 -1.99 10.54 4.13
C ALA A 42 -3.36 9.99 4.55
N GLN A 43 -4.23 10.84 5.10
CA GLN A 43 -5.59 10.45 5.47
C GLN A 43 -6.41 9.98 4.26
N ARG A 44 -6.31 10.69 3.14
CA ARG A 44 -6.97 10.28 1.89
C ARG A 44 -6.43 8.94 1.39
N GLY A 45 -5.11 8.75 1.41
CA GLY A 45 -4.49 7.49 1.05
C GLY A 45 -5.02 6.34 1.91
N THR A 46 -4.99 6.49 3.23
CA THR A 46 -5.51 5.48 4.17
C THR A 46 -6.97 5.16 3.93
N ALA A 47 -7.81 6.16 3.68
CA ALA A 47 -9.23 5.94 3.38
C ALA A 47 -9.46 5.14 2.10
N VAL A 48 -8.69 5.44 1.04
CA VAL A 48 -8.76 4.71 -0.24
C VAL A 48 -8.35 3.25 -0.06
N HIS A 49 -7.20 3.00 0.58
CA HIS A 49 -6.73 1.63 0.86
C HIS A 49 -7.78 0.84 1.66
N LYS A 50 -8.32 1.46 2.72
CA LYS A 50 -9.32 0.80 3.56
C LYS A 50 -10.63 0.50 2.84
N ALA A 51 -11.09 1.38 1.97
CA ALA A 51 -12.29 1.15 1.18
C ALA A 51 -12.11 -0.04 0.22
N ILE A 52 -10.99 -0.11 -0.47
CA ILE A 52 -10.67 -1.20 -1.41
C ILE A 52 -10.43 -2.51 -0.65
N GLU A 53 -9.73 -2.49 0.48
CA GLU A 53 -9.55 -3.66 1.36
C GLU A 53 -10.90 -4.23 1.80
N ASN A 54 -11.81 -3.39 2.29
CA ASN A 54 -13.15 -3.81 2.72
C ASN A 54 -13.94 -4.43 1.55
N TYR A 55 -13.86 -3.82 0.38
CA TYR A 55 -14.49 -4.36 -0.83
C TYR A 55 -13.92 -5.74 -1.20
N ASN A 56 -12.61 -5.89 -1.22
CA ASN A 56 -11.97 -7.16 -1.56
C ASN A 56 -12.28 -8.28 -0.54
N ASN A 57 -12.27 -7.96 0.75
CA ASN A 57 -12.43 -8.95 1.82
C ASN A 57 -13.88 -9.36 2.07
N SER A 58 -14.85 -8.45 1.89
CA SER A 58 -16.25 -8.66 2.25
C SER A 58 -17.25 -8.41 1.13
N GLY A 59 -16.82 -7.89 -0.01
CA GLY A 59 -17.70 -7.42 -1.08
C GLY A 59 -18.45 -6.12 -0.76
N TYR A 60 -18.12 -5.45 0.37
CA TYR A 60 -18.78 -4.22 0.79
C TYR A 60 -18.36 -3.05 -0.10
N ASP A 61 -19.30 -2.56 -0.89
CA ASP A 61 -19.15 -1.36 -1.72
C ASP A 61 -19.73 -0.16 -0.95
N ASP A 62 -18.84 0.73 -0.51
CA ASP A 62 -19.21 1.94 0.25
C ASP A 62 -19.67 3.09 -0.66
N GLY A 63 -19.75 2.87 -1.99
CA GLY A 63 -20.12 3.87 -2.99
C GLY A 63 -19.05 4.94 -3.24
N SER A 64 -17.86 4.80 -2.67
CA SER A 64 -16.76 5.75 -2.87
C SER A 64 -16.25 5.74 -4.31
N GLU A 65 -15.61 6.84 -4.69
CA GLU A 65 -14.92 6.93 -5.99
C GLU A 65 -13.79 5.88 -6.08
N ALA A 66 -13.12 5.60 -4.96
CA ALA A 66 -12.06 4.61 -4.90
C ALA A 66 -12.56 3.22 -5.29
N VAL A 67 -13.66 2.74 -4.71
CA VAL A 67 -14.25 1.44 -5.01
C VAL A 67 -14.80 1.41 -6.45
N ARG A 68 -15.44 2.48 -6.91
CA ARG A 68 -15.90 2.56 -8.32
C ARG A 68 -14.76 2.43 -9.32
N ASN A 69 -13.68 3.18 -9.10
CA ASN A 69 -12.50 3.14 -9.96
C ASN A 69 -11.82 1.77 -9.93
N PHE A 70 -11.72 1.17 -8.75
CA PHE A 70 -11.18 -0.17 -8.60
C PHE A 70 -11.98 -1.22 -9.36
N LYS A 71 -13.31 -1.22 -9.22
CA LYS A 71 -14.22 -2.11 -9.98
C LYS A 71 -14.10 -1.90 -11.48
N PHE A 72 -13.99 -0.65 -11.92
CA PHE A 72 -13.77 -0.33 -13.33
C PHE A 72 -12.46 -0.95 -13.83
N LEU A 73 -11.36 -0.80 -13.09
CA LEU A 73 -10.07 -1.40 -13.45
C LEU A 73 -10.14 -2.93 -13.49
N GLN A 74 -10.81 -3.57 -12.50
CA GLN A 74 -11.03 -5.01 -12.52
C GLN A 74 -11.76 -5.47 -13.78
N SER A 75 -12.84 -4.75 -14.15
CA SER A 75 -13.61 -5.05 -15.36
C SER A 75 -12.79 -4.83 -16.63
N GLN A 76 -11.97 -3.78 -16.66
CA GLN A 76 -11.18 -3.42 -17.84
C GLN A 76 -10.02 -4.39 -18.10
N TYR A 77 -9.34 -4.84 -17.04
CA TYR A 77 -8.12 -5.65 -17.13
C TYR A 77 -8.32 -7.12 -16.75
N GLY A 78 -9.48 -7.49 -16.24
CA GLY A 78 -9.85 -8.88 -15.95
C GLY A 78 -9.01 -9.53 -14.85
N PHE A 79 -8.52 -8.76 -13.88
CA PHE A 79 -7.75 -9.34 -12.77
C PHE A 79 -8.63 -9.79 -11.62
N GLU A 80 -8.19 -10.82 -10.92
CA GLU A 80 -8.77 -11.34 -9.68
C GLU A 80 -7.85 -11.03 -8.52
N VAL A 81 -8.40 -10.47 -7.42
CA VAL A 81 -7.63 -10.25 -6.18
C VAL A 81 -7.56 -11.57 -5.41
N LEU A 82 -6.34 -11.99 -5.07
CA LEU A 82 -6.09 -13.20 -4.29
C LEU A 82 -6.01 -12.88 -2.80
N ASP A 83 -5.20 -11.86 -2.43
CA ASP A 83 -5.04 -11.39 -1.05
C ASP A 83 -5.02 -9.86 -1.01
N SER A 84 -5.50 -9.28 0.09
CA SER A 84 -5.42 -7.85 0.39
C SER A 84 -4.68 -7.63 1.69
N GLU A 85 -3.84 -6.57 1.73
CA GLU A 85 -3.10 -6.17 2.92
C GLU A 85 -2.24 -7.30 3.52
N LEU A 86 -1.56 -8.05 2.63
CA LEU A 86 -0.76 -9.21 3.00
C LEU A 86 0.50 -8.81 3.76
N PRO A 87 0.65 -9.19 5.04
CA PRO A 87 1.87 -8.90 5.78
C PRO A 87 3.04 -9.77 5.29
N LEU A 88 4.21 -9.16 5.20
CA LEU A 88 5.45 -9.82 4.78
C LEU A 88 6.56 -9.59 5.80
N VAL A 89 7.42 -10.57 5.93
CA VAL A 89 8.69 -10.47 6.67
C VAL A 89 9.84 -10.67 5.69
N ILE A 90 10.82 -9.78 5.74
CA ILE A 90 12.02 -9.84 4.91
C ILE A 90 13.14 -10.46 5.73
N PHE A 91 13.76 -11.50 5.19
CA PHE A 91 14.87 -12.21 5.81
C PHE A 91 16.18 -11.91 5.09
N LYS A 92 17.26 -11.85 5.86
CA LYS A 92 18.63 -11.86 5.38
C LYS A 92 19.41 -12.84 6.23
N ASP A 93 20.09 -13.80 5.58
CA ASP A 93 20.87 -14.84 6.27
C ASP A 93 20.06 -15.54 7.40
N ASP A 94 18.81 -15.93 7.07
CA ASP A 94 17.82 -16.54 7.96
C ASP A 94 17.37 -15.66 9.15
N MET A 95 17.80 -14.40 9.20
CA MET A 95 17.39 -13.44 10.21
C MET A 95 16.29 -12.50 9.68
N PRO A 96 15.18 -12.31 10.43
CA PRO A 96 14.18 -11.32 10.06
C PRO A 96 14.74 -9.91 10.26
N ILE A 97 14.74 -9.10 9.19
CA ILE A 97 15.36 -7.77 9.21
C ILE A 97 14.36 -6.62 9.05
N ALA A 98 13.23 -6.88 8.40
CA ALA A 98 12.19 -5.86 8.15
C ALA A 98 10.84 -6.52 7.92
N CYS A 99 9.78 -5.73 8.06
CA CYS A 99 8.42 -6.10 7.72
C CYS A 99 7.82 -5.12 6.73
N GLY A 100 6.76 -5.56 6.05
CA GLY A 100 5.95 -4.74 5.19
C GLY A 100 4.56 -5.31 5.02
N ARG A 101 3.72 -4.59 4.28
CA ARG A 101 2.43 -5.08 3.81
C ARG A 101 2.33 -4.80 2.33
N LEU A 102 1.90 -5.81 1.58
CA LEU A 102 1.50 -5.63 0.19
C LEU A 102 0.04 -5.19 0.17
N ASP A 103 -0.30 -4.23 -0.67
CA ASP A 103 -1.70 -3.81 -0.81
C ASP A 103 -2.56 -4.96 -1.32
N MET A 104 -2.08 -5.69 -2.33
CA MET A 104 -2.75 -6.89 -2.81
C MET A 104 -1.84 -7.79 -3.66
N THR A 105 -2.20 -9.06 -3.71
CA THR A 105 -1.78 -10.00 -4.75
C THR A 105 -2.94 -10.23 -5.71
N MET A 106 -2.65 -10.45 -6.98
CA MET A 106 -3.67 -10.63 -8.00
C MET A 106 -3.27 -11.70 -9.03
N LEU A 107 -4.29 -12.27 -9.64
CA LEU A 107 -4.16 -13.14 -10.81
C LEU A 107 -4.62 -12.36 -12.04
N MET A 108 -3.77 -12.25 -13.05
CA MET A 108 -4.08 -11.59 -14.32
C MET A 108 -3.41 -12.37 -15.45
N ASP A 109 -4.18 -12.71 -16.49
CA ASP A 109 -3.71 -13.49 -17.65
C ASP A 109 -3.02 -14.83 -17.28
N GLY A 110 -3.47 -15.46 -16.17
CA GLY A 110 -2.92 -16.72 -15.68
C GLY A 110 -1.62 -16.58 -14.87
N GLU A 111 -1.15 -15.37 -14.65
CA GLU A 111 0.04 -15.08 -13.85
C GLU A 111 -0.31 -14.38 -12.55
N THR A 112 0.37 -14.77 -11.47
CA THR A 112 0.25 -14.10 -10.17
C THR A 112 1.18 -12.91 -10.11
N GLY A 113 0.65 -11.76 -9.69
CA GLY A 113 1.39 -10.51 -9.56
C GLY A 113 1.11 -9.79 -8.24
N ILE A 114 1.86 -8.74 -8.01
CA ILE A 114 1.68 -7.79 -6.91
C ILE A 114 1.10 -6.51 -7.48
N ALA A 115 0.08 -5.96 -6.81
CA ALA A 115 -0.45 -4.65 -7.15
C ALA A 115 -0.40 -3.72 -5.92
N ASP A 116 -0.12 -2.47 -6.20
CA ASP A 116 0.01 -1.40 -5.20
C ASP A 116 -0.94 -0.26 -5.55
N ILE A 117 -1.62 0.27 -4.53
CA ILE A 117 -2.59 1.35 -4.68
C ILE A 117 -1.91 2.68 -4.40
N LYS A 118 -1.84 3.55 -5.41
CA LYS A 118 -1.29 4.90 -5.26
C LYS A 118 -2.37 5.96 -5.41
N THR A 119 -2.48 6.81 -4.40
CA THR A 119 -3.32 8.02 -4.45
C THR A 119 -2.46 9.21 -4.81
N VAL A 120 -2.59 9.70 -6.03
CA VAL A 120 -1.82 10.83 -6.54
C VAL A 120 -2.75 11.94 -7.01
N SER A 121 -2.25 13.18 -6.97
CA SER A 121 -3.03 14.35 -7.43
C SER A 121 -3.12 14.43 -8.96
N THR A 122 -2.14 13.87 -9.66
CA THR A 122 -2.08 13.85 -11.14
C THR A 122 -1.47 12.55 -11.63
N LEU A 123 -1.88 12.10 -12.81
CA LEU A 123 -1.38 10.87 -13.43
C LEU A 123 0.14 10.94 -13.72
N ASN A 124 0.65 12.12 -14.09
CA ASN A 124 2.09 12.32 -14.37
C ASN A 124 2.93 12.03 -13.13
N LYS A 125 2.44 12.41 -11.93
CA LYS A 125 3.14 12.14 -10.68
C LYS A 125 3.17 10.64 -10.33
N ALA A 126 2.15 9.89 -10.72
CA ALA A 126 2.15 8.43 -10.59
C ALA A 126 3.20 7.79 -11.50
N MET A 127 3.34 8.26 -12.73
CA MET A 127 4.34 7.75 -13.67
C MET A 127 5.77 8.05 -13.21
N GLU A 128 6.04 9.23 -12.67
CA GLU A 128 7.35 9.57 -12.09
C GLU A 128 7.71 8.65 -10.91
N LEU A 129 6.74 8.33 -10.05
CA LEU A 129 6.95 7.41 -8.94
C LEU A 129 7.27 5.99 -9.41
N MET A 130 6.62 5.51 -10.48
CA MET A 130 6.89 4.19 -11.05
C MET A 130 8.27 4.09 -11.72
N GLN A 131 8.79 5.19 -12.29
CA GLN A 131 10.10 5.21 -12.95
C GLN A 131 11.28 5.22 -11.97
N ASN A 132 11.04 5.54 -10.70
CA ASN A 132 12.05 5.59 -9.64
C ASN A 132 12.16 4.30 -8.81
N PHE A 133 11.42 3.28 -9.17
CA PHE A 133 11.50 1.92 -8.62
C PHE A 133 12.17 0.98 -9.60
#